data_37b40955e8d8947811d6ea1886405cee
#
_entry.id   37b40955e8d8947811d6ea1886405cee
#
_cell.length_a   1.000
_cell.length_b   1.000
_cell.length_c   1.000
_cell.angle_alpha   90.00
_cell.angle_beta   90.00
_cell.angle_gamma   90.00
#
_symmetry.space_group_name_H-M   'P 1'
#
loop_
_entity.id
_entity.type
_entity.pdbx_description
1 polymer ?
#
loop_
_entity_poly.entity_id
_entity_poly.type
_entity_poly.pdbx_seq_one_letter_code
_entity_poly.pdbx_strand_id
1 'polypeptide(L)'
;MKNNVVNHAIRMPMLKQINKSDPLSMLEIFDRLEVGPLKLEKKKLKAPYRLFWDKEQDAKDLVYSYEEEVFDPDDNSSLNLANMISAQVALNYGLFCREIVFWGNYDPVDQRFLRDMLENTAREIYVKKILEPNPFLVGDAARLPVVKLKTYSRSRLSFPDSSQASQAKWQMWSKDRKKHCILSSGGKDSLLSYCLIDELGCDAQAAAGFPDT
;
A
#
# COMPACT_ATOMS: atom_id res chain seq x y z
N MET A 1 17.43 30.57 23.14
CA MET A 1 16.40 29.52 23.27
C MET A 1 17.01 28.22 22.77
N LYS A 2 17.26 27.23 23.65
CA LYS A 2 17.85 25.95 23.27
C LYS A 2 16.69 25.01 22.79
N ASN A 3 16.67 24.70 21.51
CA ASN A 3 15.76 23.69 20.98
C ASN A 3 16.23 22.32 21.47
N ASN A 4 15.54 21.77 22.46
CA ASN A 4 15.66 20.35 22.80
C ASN A 4 14.97 19.54 21.69
N VAL A 5 15.74 19.11 20.71
CA VAL A 5 15.32 18.03 19.80
C VAL A 5 15.36 16.74 20.62
N VAL A 6 14.21 16.32 21.11
CA VAL A 6 14.06 14.99 21.70
C VAL A 6 14.13 13.99 20.56
N ASN A 7 15.32 13.42 20.31
CA ASN A 7 15.49 12.29 19.45
C ASN A 7 14.80 11.07 20.09
N HIS A 8 13.53 10.86 19.77
CA HIS A 8 12.88 9.58 20.01
C HIS A 8 13.48 8.58 19.01
N ALA A 9 14.54 7.91 19.40
CA ALA A 9 15.02 6.76 18.68
C ALA A 9 13.89 5.72 18.69
N ILE A 10 13.22 5.54 17.55
CA ILE A 10 12.23 4.49 17.36
C ILE A 10 12.95 3.18 17.62
N ARG A 11 12.57 2.48 18.69
CA ARG A 11 13.12 1.17 19.02
C ARG A 11 12.54 0.18 18.02
N MET A 12 13.30 -0.10 16.96
CA MET A 12 12.89 -1.08 15.95
C MET A 12 12.70 -2.45 16.58
N PRO A 13 11.63 -3.18 16.21
CA PRO A 13 11.41 -4.54 16.68
C PRO A 13 12.59 -5.43 16.27
N MET A 14 13.01 -6.33 17.17
CA MET A 14 14.06 -7.30 16.85
C MET A 14 13.49 -8.42 15.99
N LEU A 15 14.27 -8.86 15.00
CA LEU A 15 13.95 -10.05 14.20
C LEU A 15 13.83 -11.27 15.13
N LYS A 16 12.78 -12.06 14.95
CA LYS A 16 12.59 -13.32 15.66
C LYS A 16 13.59 -14.37 15.18
N GLN A 17 13.87 -15.37 16.02
CA GLN A 17 14.71 -16.50 15.62
C GLN A 17 14.04 -17.30 14.50
N ILE A 18 14.87 -17.88 13.60
CA ILE A 18 14.38 -18.70 12.49
C ILE A 18 13.67 -19.94 13.05
N ASN A 19 12.38 -20.06 12.75
CA ASN A 19 11.64 -21.29 12.97
C ASN A 19 11.86 -22.22 11.77
N LYS A 20 12.43 -23.41 11.97
CA LYS A 20 12.72 -24.36 10.89
C LYS A 20 11.47 -24.85 10.15
N SER A 21 10.31 -24.87 10.81
CA SER A 21 9.03 -25.27 10.20
C SER A 21 8.35 -24.14 9.42
N ASP A 22 8.64 -22.89 9.79
CA ASP A 22 8.12 -21.68 9.12
C ASP A 22 9.19 -20.58 9.12
N PRO A 23 10.15 -20.65 8.19
CA PRO A 23 11.27 -19.70 8.16
C PRO A 23 10.84 -18.25 7.98
N LEU A 24 9.69 -17.99 7.33
CA LEU A 24 9.20 -16.64 7.11
C LEU A 24 8.57 -16.00 8.36
N SER A 25 8.27 -16.80 9.39
CA SER A 25 7.71 -16.24 10.64
C SER A 25 8.64 -15.25 11.34
N MET A 26 9.94 -15.29 11.05
CA MET A 26 10.90 -14.29 11.53
C MET A 26 10.67 -12.90 10.93
N LEU A 27 10.02 -12.80 9.77
CA LEU A 27 9.68 -11.54 9.15
C LEU A 27 8.46 -10.86 9.77
N GLU A 28 7.64 -11.60 10.54
CA GLU A 28 6.46 -11.07 11.23
C GLU A 28 6.87 -10.29 12.49
N ILE A 29 7.43 -9.10 12.27
CA ILE A 29 7.97 -8.25 13.33
C ILE A 29 6.92 -7.32 13.95
N PHE A 30 5.82 -7.07 13.23
CA PHE A 30 4.71 -6.24 13.71
C PHE A 30 3.49 -7.09 14.02
N ASP A 31 2.78 -6.73 15.08
CA ASP A 31 1.55 -7.43 15.48
C ASP A 31 0.37 -6.93 14.63
N ARG A 32 0.26 -5.61 14.45
CA ARG A 32 -0.87 -5.00 13.76
C ARG A 32 -0.50 -3.67 13.13
N LEU A 33 -1.05 -3.43 11.92
CA LEU A 33 -1.11 -2.15 11.27
C LEU A 33 -2.57 -1.73 11.15
N GLU A 34 -2.91 -0.54 11.59
CA GLU A 34 -4.23 0.06 11.37
C GLU A 34 -4.11 1.23 10.40
N VAL A 35 -5.00 1.25 9.40
CA VAL A 35 -5.10 2.29 8.39
C VAL A 35 -6.47 2.96 8.51
N GLY A 36 -6.49 4.26 8.70
CA GLY A 36 -7.71 5.05 8.82
C GLY A 36 -8.22 5.20 10.27
N PRO A 37 -9.47 5.69 10.44
CA PRO A 37 -10.33 6.25 9.40
C PRO A 37 -9.71 7.49 8.76
N LEU A 38 -9.89 7.63 7.44
CA LEU A 38 -9.32 8.75 6.70
C LEU A 38 -10.13 10.05 6.89
N LYS A 39 -9.45 11.19 6.68
CA LYS A 39 -10.08 12.49 6.49
C LYS A 39 -9.95 12.89 5.04
N LEU A 40 -11.07 13.23 4.42
CA LEU A 40 -11.13 13.63 3.02
C LEU A 40 -11.53 15.10 2.91
N GLU A 41 -10.78 15.82 2.10
CA GLU A 41 -11.05 17.19 1.65
C GLU A 41 -11.01 17.19 0.12
N LYS A 42 -11.53 18.21 -0.53
CA LYS A 42 -11.58 18.28 -2.01
C LYS A 42 -10.23 18.10 -2.70
N LYS A 43 -9.16 18.63 -2.10
CA LYS A 43 -7.80 18.60 -2.65
C LYS A 43 -6.82 17.76 -1.80
N LYS A 44 -7.31 17.05 -0.79
CA LYS A 44 -6.43 16.39 0.15
C LYS A 44 -7.08 15.17 0.78
N LEU A 45 -6.31 14.10 0.87
CA LEU A 45 -6.65 12.98 1.75
C LEU A 45 -5.57 12.82 2.82
N LYS A 46 -6.01 12.44 4.01
CA LYS A 46 -5.15 12.16 5.15
C LYS A 46 -5.62 10.88 5.82
N ALA A 47 -4.76 9.86 5.82
CA ALA A 47 -5.03 8.57 6.44
C ALA A 47 -4.01 8.30 7.54
N PRO A 48 -4.45 8.16 8.81
CA PRO A 48 -3.56 7.76 9.88
C PRO A 48 -3.15 6.30 9.70
N TYR A 49 -1.86 6.03 9.90
CA TYR A 49 -1.26 4.72 9.97
C TYR A 49 -0.75 4.51 11.39
N ARG A 50 -1.25 3.46 12.07
CA ARG A 50 -0.83 3.10 13.42
C ARG A 50 -0.24 1.70 13.39
N LEU A 51 1.02 1.60 13.73
CA LEU A 51 1.78 0.36 13.74
C LEU A 51 2.03 -0.09 15.18
N PHE A 52 1.78 -1.37 15.47
CA PHE A 52 1.89 -1.95 16.80
C PHE A 52 2.85 -3.15 16.77
N TRP A 53 3.72 -3.23 17.77
CA TRP A 53 4.62 -4.36 18.00
C TRP A 53 4.97 -4.49 19.48
N ASP A 54 4.93 -5.70 20.00
CA ASP A 54 5.10 -5.97 21.42
C ASP A 54 4.17 -5.09 22.29
N LYS A 55 4.73 -4.14 23.03
CA LYS A 55 3.99 -3.13 23.82
C LYS A 55 4.20 -1.71 23.30
N GLU A 56 4.83 -1.59 22.13
CA GLU A 56 5.17 -0.32 21.49
C GLU A 56 4.18 0.01 20.37
N GLN A 57 4.11 1.29 20.03
CA GLN A 57 3.35 1.74 18.86
C GLN A 57 4.03 2.96 18.21
N ASP A 58 3.83 3.08 16.91
CA ASP A 58 4.17 4.28 16.14
C ASP A 58 2.95 4.72 15.32
N ALA A 59 2.80 6.01 15.09
CA ALA A 59 1.70 6.57 14.32
C ALA A 59 2.21 7.65 13.38
N LYS A 60 1.84 7.54 12.11
CA LYS A 60 2.13 8.53 11.07
C LYS A 60 0.93 8.74 10.19
N ASP A 61 0.83 9.93 9.63
CA ASP A 61 -0.21 10.24 8.66
C ASP A 61 0.34 10.06 7.24
N LEU A 62 -0.36 9.30 6.42
CA LEU A 62 -0.21 9.31 4.98
C LEU A 62 -1.03 10.48 4.44
N VAL A 63 -0.39 11.41 3.76
CA VAL A 63 -1.03 12.62 3.24
C VAL A 63 -0.78 12.72 1.74
N TYR A 64 -1.86 12.82 0.98
CA TYR A 64 -1.79 13.20 -0.44
C TYR A 64 -2.47 14.55 -0.62
N SER A 65 -1.79 15.46 -1.31
CA SER A 65 -2.29 16.78 -1.67
C SER A 65 -2.29 16.92 -3.19
N TYR A 66 -3.35 17.50 -3.73
CA TYR A 66 -3.59 17.66 -5.16
C TYR A 66 -3.72 19.15 -5.47
N GLU A 67 -3.27 19.57 -6.65
CA GLU A 67 -3.41 20.95 -7.11
C GLU A 67 -4.87 21.28 -7.43
N GLU A 68 -5.61 20.29 -7.96
CA GLU A 68 -7.02 20.43 -8.33
C GLU A 68 -7.97 19.75 -7.35
N GLU A 69 -9.26 20.10 -7.40
CA GLU A 69 -10.31 19.42 -6.65
C GLU A 69 -10.58 18.04 -7.25
N VAL A 70 -10.06 16.99 -6.60
CA VAL A 70 -10.13 15.60 -7.08
C VAL A 70 -11.25 14.83 -6.41
N PHE A 71 -11.60 15.20 -5.18
CA PHE A 71 -12.55 14.49 -4.35
C PHE A 71 -13.78 15.34 -4.04
N ASP A 72 -14.89 14.63 -3.89
CA ASP A 72 -16.09 15.15 -3.24
C ASP A 72 -16.24 14.44 -1.88
N PRO A 73 -16.01 15.14 -0.74
CA PRO A 73 -16.09 14.52 0.58
C PRO A 73 -17.49 14.01 0.95
N ASP A 74 -18.54 14.50 0.31
CA ASP A 74 -19.93 14.11 0.54
C ASP A 74 -20.36 12.95 -0.37
N ASP A 75 -19.53 12.57 -1.36
CA ASP A 75 -19.80 11.44 -2.23
C ASP A 75 -19.13 10.14 -1.74
N ASN A 76 -19.95 9.10 -1.56
CA ASN A 76 -19.48 7.79 -1.10
C ASN A 76 -18.48 7.14 -2.07
N SER A 77 -18.61 7.36 -3.38
CA SER A 77 -17.68 6.80 -4.37
C SER A 77 -16.31 7.47 -4.26
N SER A 78 -16.30 8.78 -4.02
CA SER A 78 -15.09 9.56 -3.77
C SER A 78 -14.40 9.11 -2.49
N LEU A 79 -15.17 8.87 -1.43
CA LEU A 79 -14.66 8.36 -0.15
C LEU A 79 -14.08 6.93 -0.30
N ASN A 80 -14.76 6.06 -1.05
CA ASN A 80 -14.24 4.72 -1.34
C ASN A 80 -12.93 4.77 -2.14
N LEU A 81 -12.86 5.61 -3.19
CA LEU A 81 -11.63 5.82 -3.95
C LEU A 81 -10.48 6.27 -3.05
N ALA A 82 -10.72 7.23 -2.16
CA ALA A 82 -9.73 7.71 -1.21
C ALA A 82 -9.27 6.62 -0.23
N ASN A 83 -10.21 5.78 0.27
CA ASN A 83 -9.89 4.59 1.07
C ASN A 83 -8.99 3.62 0.29
N MET A 84 -9.32 3.32 -0.96
CA MET A 84 -8.53 2.41 -1.81
C MET A 84 -7.14 2.98 -2.13
N ILE A 85 -7.00 4.29 -2.35
CA ILE A 85 -5.71 4.95 -2.53
C ILE A 85 -4.87 4.82 -1.25
N SER A 86 -5.46 5.14 -0.10
CA SER A 86 -4.75 5.09 1.17
C SER A 86 -4.35 3.67 1.57
N ALA A 87 -5.08 2.65 1.16
CA ALA A 87 -4.79 1.26 1.49
C ALA A 87 -3.53 0.70 0.78
N GLN A 88 -3.12 1.29 -0.37
CA GLN A 88 -2.05 0.71 -1.20
C GLN A 88 -0.71 0.64 -0.48
N VAL A 89 -0.34 1.66 0.30
CA VAL A 89 0.94 1.68 1.02
C VAL A 89 1.02 0.59 2.09
N ALA A 90 -0.12 0.24 2.71
CA ALA A 90 -0.20 -0.81 3.72
C ALA A 90 0.13 -2.20 3.19
N LEU A 91 -0.04 -2.44 1.88
CA LEU A 91 0.25 -3.75 1.26
C LEU A 91 1.73 -4.12 1.34
N ASN A 92 2.64 -3.14 1.49
CA ASN A 92 4.06 -3.39 1.71
C ASN A 92 4.34 -4.09 3.05
N TYR A 93 3.41 -4.05 3.99
CA TYR A 93 3.54 -4.72 5.28
C TYR A 93 3.10 -6.18 5.26
N GLY A 94 2.64 -6.70 4.12
CA GLY A 94 2.07 -8.04 3.97
C GLY A 94 2.97 -9.20 4.41
N LEU A 95 4.30 -9.01 4.37
CA LEU A 95 5.29 -9.98 4.89
C LEU A 95 5.64 -9.76 6.37
N PHE A 96 5.42 -8.56 6.89
CA PHE A 96 6.04 -8.10 8.12
C PHE A 96 5.04 -7.94 9.26
N CYS A 97 3.74 -7.94 8.96
CA CYS A 97 2.68 -7.69 9.91
C CYS A 97 1.73 -8.89 9.99
N ARG A 98 1.26 -9.25 11.18
CA ARG A 98 0.28 -10.34 11.37
C ARG A 98 -1.13 -9.97 10.97
N GLU A 99 -1.50 -8.72 11.21
CA GLU A 99 -2.83 -8.22 10.89
C GLU A 99 -2.75 -6.80 10.32
N ILE A 100 -3.51 -6.56 9.25
CA ILE A 100 -3.72 -5.21 8.71
C ILE A 100 -5.20 -4.91 8.79
N VAL A 101 -5.55 -3.87 9.53
CA VAL A 101 -6.94 -3.42 9.75
C VAL A 101 -7.19 -2.18 8.91
N PHE A 102 -8.17 -2.24 8.04
CA PHE A 102 -8.61 -1.12 7.23
C PHE A 102 -9.93 -0.56 7.79
N TRP A 103 -9.85 0.64 8.37
CA TRP A 103 -11.01 1.39 8.83
C TRP A 103 -11.62 2.16 7.67
N GLY A 104 -12.91 1.96 7.43
CA GLY A 104 -13.63 2.55 6.32
C GLY A 104 -14.50 1.53 5.60
N ASN A 105 -15.20 1.99 4.58
CA ASN A 105 -16.15 1.18 3.85
C ASN A 105 -15.48 0.57 2.60
N TYR A 106 -15.29 -0.73 2.60
CA TYR A 106 -14.72 -1.53 1.51
C TYR A 106 -15.72 -2.60 1.09
N ASP A 107 -16.12 -2.59 -0.16
CA ASP A 107 -17.02 -3.62 -0.67
C ASP A 107 -16.31 -4.98 -0.86
N PRO A 108 -17.03 -6.07 -1.16
CA PRO A 108 -16.42 -7.39 -1.38
C PRO A 108 -15.40 -7.41 -2.55
N VAL A 109 -15.54 -6.54 -3.54
CA VAL A 109 -14.63 -6.44 -4.68
C VAL A 109 -13.32 -5.78 -4.25
N ASP A 110 -13.42 -4.67 -3.50
CA ASP A 110 -12.29 -3.98 -2.90
C ASP A 110 -11.49 -4.92 -2.00
N GLN A 111 -12.20 -5.62 -1.11
CA GLN A 111 -11.58 -6.56 -0.17
C GLN A 111 -10.83 -7.69 -0.90
N ARG A 112 -11.41 -8.23 -1.99
CA ARG A 112 -10.76 -9.24 -2.81
C ARG A 112 -9.54 -8.66 -3.51
N PHE A 113 -9.68 -7.49 -4.14
CA PHE A 113 -8.57 -6.78 -4.78
C PHE A 113 -7.39 -6.55 -3.81
N LEU A 114 -7.67 -6.05 -2.60
CA LEU A 114 -6.63 -5.82 -1.60
C LEU A 114 -5.94 -7.12 -1.15
N ARG A 115 -6.68 -8.23 -1.02
CA ARG A 115 -6.09 -9.54 -0.70
C ARG A 115 -5.18 -10.04 -1.83
N ASP A 116 -5.63 -9.95 -3.08
CA ASP A 116 -4.86 -10.39 -4.24
C ASP A 116 -3.60 -9.53 -4.42
N MET A 117 -3.72 -8.22 -4.25
CA MET A 117 -2.59 -7.28 -4.31
C MET A 117 -1.63 -7.47 -3.14
N LEU A 118 -2.11 -7.76 -1.93
CA LEU A 118 -1.26 -8.08 -0.78
C LEU A 118 -0.37 -9.28 -1.08
N GLU A 119 -0.94 -10.36 -1.63
CA GLU A 119 -0.19 -11.57 -2.01
C GLU A 119 0.85 -11.26 -3.08
N ASN A 120 0.48 -10.50 -4.11
CA ASN A 120 1.40 -10.11 -5.17
C ASN A 120 2.54 -9.22 -4.65
N THR A 121 2.23 -8.24 -3.80
CA THR A 121 3.23 -7.34 -3.20
C THR A 121 4.16 -8.10 -2.27
N ALA A 122 3.63 -8.98 -1.41
CA ALA A 122 4.43 -9.81 -0.52
C ALA A 122 5.39 -10.71 -1.30
N ARG A 123 4.91 -11.33 -2.38
CA ARG A 123 5.73 -12.16 -3.28
C ARG A 123 6.83 -11.35 -3.94
N GLU A 124 6.51 -10.17 -4.47
CA GLU A 124 7.48 -9.30 -5.13
C GLU A 124 8.58 -8.85 -4.16
N ILE A 125 8.20 -8.42 -2.95
CA ILE A 125 9.16 -8.03 -1.92
C ILE A 125 10.04 -9.23 -1.53
N TYR A 126 9.45 -10.41 -1.31
CA TYR A 126 10.22 -11.59 -0.92
C TYR A 126 11.22 -11.99 -2.02
N VAL A 127 10.76 -12.09 -3.27
CA VAL A 127 11.61 -12.51 -4.40
C VAL A 127 12.68 -11.47 -4.70
N LYS A 128 12.29 -10.19 -4.86
CA LYS A 128 13.19 -9.14 -5.34
C LYS A 128 14.09 -8.52 -4.28
N LYS A 129 13.67 -8.54 -3.01
CA LYS A 129 14.42 -7.86 -1.94
C LYS A 129 15.09 -8.81 -0.98
N ILE A 130 14.59 -10.04 -0.85
CA ILE A 130 15.10 -11.01 0.12
C ILE A 130 15.85 -12.16 -0.58
N LEU A 131 15.31 -12.74 -1.66
CA LEU A 131 15.95 -13.87 -2.34
C LEU A 131 17.01 -13.46 -3.37
N GLU A 132 16.82 -12.35 -4.07
CA GLU A 132 17.86 -11.82 -4.95
C GLU A 132 19.05 -11.30 -4.12
N PRO A 133 20.28 -11.37 -4.64
CA PRO A 133 21.46 -10.85 -3.93
C PRO A 133 21.23 -9.41 -3.48
N ASN A 134 21.24 -9.21 -2.17
CA ASN A 134 20.98 -7.91 -1.56
C ASN A 134 22.01 -7.65 -0.45
N PRO A 135 22.98 -6.75 -0.68
CA PRO A 135 24.06 -6.48 0.28
C PRO A 135 23.58 -5.80 1.57
N PHE A 136 22.33 -5.32 1.60
CA PHE A 136 21.73 -4.72 2.79
C PHE A 136 21.10 -5.75 3.73
N LEU A 137 20.91 -7.00 3.29
CA LEU A 137 20.45 -8.05 4.17
C LEU A 137 21.61 -8.59 5.01
N VAL A 138 21.43 -8.58 6.32
CA VAL A 138 22.43 -9.05 7.29
C VAL A 138 21.81 -10.07 8.25
N GLY A 139 22.68 -10.83 8.92
CA GLY A 139 22.27 -11.79 9.93
C GLY A 139 21.37 -12.91 9.40
N ASP A 140 20.31 -13.22 10.14
CA ASP A 140 19.39 -14.32 9.81
C ASP A 140 18.53 -14.02 8.57
N ALA A 141 18.21 -12.77 8.29
CA ALA A 141 17.48 -12.39 7.08
C ALA A 141 18.23 -12.75 5.79
N ALA A 142 19.58 -12.69 5.82
CA ALA A 142 20.42 -13.12 4.71
C ALA A 142 20.50 -14.64 4.51
N ARG A 143 19.96 -15.41 5.47
CA ARG A 143 19.97 -16.87 5.47
C ARG A 143 18.60 -17.50 5.23
N LEU A 144 17.62 -16.69 4.86
CA LEU A 144 16.29 -17.19 4.52
C LEU A 144 16.38 -18.20 3.37
N PRO A 145 15.67 -19.34 3.46
CA PRO A 145 15.76 -20.37 2.44
C PRO A 145 15.15 -19.90 1.12
N VAL A 146 15.81 -20.21 0.00
CA VAL A 146 15.30 -19.99 -1.35
C VAL A 146 14.30 -21.08 -1.64
N VAL A 147 13.04 -20.87 -1.28
CA VAL A 147 11.95 -21.82 -1.48
C VAL A 147 10.78 -21.18 -2.21
N LYS A 148 10.16 -21.93 -3.12
CA LYS A 148 8.90 -21.51 -3.72
C LYS A 148 7.77 -21.83 -2.76
N LEU A 149 7.03 -20.79 -2.37
CA LEU A 149 5.89 -20.92 -1.47
C LEU A 149 4.57 -20.89 -2.27
N LYS A 150 3.55 -21.50 -1.68
CA LYS A 150 2.18 -21.41 -2.21
C LYS A 150 1.57 -20.03 -1.96
N THR A 151 1.87 -19.43 -0.81
CA THR A 151 1.44 -18.09 -0.40
C THR A 151 2.61 -17.37 0.28
N TYR A 152 2.74 -16.09 0.01
CA TYR A 152 3.81 -15.25 0.53
C TYR A 152 3.33 -14.27 1.60
N SER A 153 2.08 -13.79 1.49
CA SER A 153 1.56 -12.87 2.49
C SER A 153 1.40 -13.55 3.85
N ARG A 154 1.77 -12.83 4.91
CA ARG A 154 1.68 -13.27 6.30
C ARG A 154 0.54 -12.57 7.03
N SER A 155 0.05 -11.47 6.46
CA SER A 155 -0.96 -10.64 7.08
C SER A 155 -2.38 -11.15 6.83
N ARG A 156 -3.19 -11.15 7.89
CA ARG A 156 -4.64 -11.23 7.78
C ARG A 156 -5.21 -9.83 7.57
N LEU A 157 -6.06 -9.64 6.55
CA LEU A 157 -6.79 -8.39 6.35
C LEU A 157 -8.11 -8.40 7.12
N SER A 158 -8.40 -7.31 7.81
CA SER A 158 -9.62 -7.09 8.59
C SER A 158 -10.27 -5.76 8.15
N PHE A 159 -11.62 -5.76 8.02
CA PHE A 159 -12.42 -4.64 7.56
C PHE A 159 -13.61 -4.42 8.51
N PRO A 160 -13.39 -3.86 9.71
CA PRO A 160 -14.42 -3.83 10.75
C PRO A 160 -15.67 -3.05 10.36
N ASP A 161 -15.52 -1.94 9.65
CA ASP A 161 -16.63 -1.06 9.27
C ASP A 161 -17.42 -1.59 8.06
N SER A 162 -16.89 -2.58 7.35
CA SER A 162 -17.48 -3.10 6.12
C SER A 162 -18.44 -4.26 6.35
N SER A 163 -18.62 -4.72 7.58
CA SER A 163 -19.48 -5.87 7.94
C SER A 163 -20.98 -5.62 7.68
N GLN A 164 -21.39 -4.37 7.58
CA GLN A 164 -22.75 -3.94 7.30
C GLN A 164 -22.93 -3.30 5.92
N ALA A 165 -21.87 -3.21 5.14
CA ALA A 165 -21.94 -2.68 3.79
C ALA A 165 -22.76 -3.65 2.91
N SER A 166 -24.09 -3.57 3.05
CA SER A 166 -24.99 -4.03 2.00
C SER A 166 -24.47 -3.44 0.69
N GLN A 167 -24.28 -4.29 -0.30
CA GLN A 167 -24.01 -4.03 -1.71
C GLN A 167 -24.28 -2.57 -2.14
N ALA A 168 -23.46 -1.63 -1.66
CA ALA A 168 -23.52 -0.27 -2.12
C ALA A 168 -23.17 -0.34 -3.61
N LYS A 169 -24.15 -0.09 -4.46
CA LYS A 169 -23.93 0.04 -5.88
C LYS A 169 -23.14 1.32 -6.06
N TRP A 170 -21.80 1.18 -6.16
CA TRP A 170 -20.96 2.30 -6.47
C TRP A 170 -21.38 2.89 -7.81
N GLN A 171 -21.50 4.19 -7.86
CA GLN A 171 -21.79 4.87 -9.11
C GLN A 171 -20.58 4.67 -10.05
N MET A 172 -20.84 4.19 -11.25
CA MET A 172 -19.79 4.09 -12.25
C MET A 172 -19.34 5.48 -12.65
N TRP A 173 -18.02 5.72 -12.57
CA TRP A 173 -17.43 6.95 -13.05
C TRP A 173 -17.68 7.13 -14.55
N SER A 174 -18.03 8.35 -14.96
CA SER A 174 -18.08 8.71 -16.37
C SER A 174 -16.69 8.56 -16.97
N LYS A 175 -16.59 7.81 -18.06
CA LYS A 175 -15.32 7.53 -18.74
C LYS A 175 -15.37 8.09 -20.14
N ASP A 176 -14.38 8.89 -20.49
CA ASP A 176 -14.11 9.25 -21.88
C ASP A 176 -13.17 8.21 -22.49
N ARG A 177 -13.68 7.45 -23.47
CA ARG A 177 -12.90 6.38 -24.13
C ARG A 177 -11.75 6.91 -25.01
N LYS A 178 -11.73 8.20 -25.29
CA LYS A 178 -10.66 8.83 -26.06
C LYS A 178 -9.52 9.34 -25.18
N LYS A 179 -9.72 9.42 -23.87
CA LYS A 179 -8.70 9.86 -22.91
C LYS A 179 -7.98 8.69 -22.28
N HIS A 180 -6.68 8.68 -22.38
CA HIS A 180 -5.80 7.63 -21.86
C HIS A 180 -4.75 8.23 -20.94
N CYS A 181 -4.54 7.60 -19.80
CA CYS A 181 -3.43 7.89 -18.90
C CYS A 181 -2.39 6.79 -19.03
N ILE A 182 -1.15 7.16 -19.34
CA ILE A 182 -0.04 6.23 -19.49
C ILE A 182 0.91 6.45 -18.33
N LEU A 183 1.08 5.43 -17.49
CA LEU A 183 2.08 5.44 -16.43
C LEU A 183 3.47 5.38 -17.06
N SER A 184 4.24 6.44 -16.90
CA SER A 184 5.56 6.57 -17.52
C SER A 184 6.66 6.50 -16.46
N SER A 185 7.54 5.54 -16.61
CA SER A 185 8.82 5.47 -15.87
C SER A 185 9.97 6.17 -16.64
N GLY A 186 9.67 6.86 -17.76
CA GLY A 186 10.67 7.42 -18.66
C GLY A 186 11.37 6.39 -19.56
N GLY A 187 10.97 5.12 -19.51
CA GLY A 187 11.54 4.06 -20.33
C GLY A 187 10.93 3.98 -21.73
N LYS A 188 11.63 3.25 -22.61
CA LYS A 188 11.23 3.05 -24.03
C LYS A 188 9.82 2.50 -24.20
N ASP A 189 9.37 1.61 -23.31
CA ASP A 189 8.07 0.93 -23.43
C ASP A 189 6.92 1.88 -23.14
N SER A 190 7.07 2.80 -22.19
CA SER A 190 6.07 3.83 -21.92
C SER A 190 6.01 4.88 -23.02
N LEU A 191 7.17 5.24 -23.61
CA LEU A 191 7.22 6.12 -24.76
C LEU A 191 6.55 5.49 -26.00
N LEU A 192 6.82 4.21 -26.26
CA LEU A 192 6.16 3.48 -27.34
C LEU A 192 4.64 3.43 -27.14
N SER A 193 4.18 3.14 -25.94
CA SER A 193 2.75 3.11 -25.59
C SER A 193 2.10 4.48 -25.82
N TYR A 194 2.78 5.56 -25.43
CA TYR A 194 2.33 6.92 -25.68
C TYR A 194 2.17 7.21 -27.16
N CYS A 195 3.21 6.96 -27.95
CA CYS A 195 3.19 7.21 -29.39
C CYS A 195 2.10 6.41 -30.12
N LEU A 196 1.90 5.13 -29.76
CA LEU A 196 0.86 4.30 -30.37
C LEU A 196 -0.55 4.82 -30.08
N ILE A 197 -0.82 5.30 -28.87
CA ILE A 197 -2.12 5.87 -28.50
C ILE A 197 -2.34 7.21 -29.18
N ASP A 198 -1.30 8.02 -29.28
CA ASP A 198 -1.34 9.32 -29.99
C ASP A 198 -1.60 9.10 -31.50
N GLU A 199 -0.92 8.14 -32.14
CA GLU A 199 -1.16 7.76 -33.52
C GLU A 199 -2.60 7.28 -33.79
N LEU A 200 -3.27 6.70 -32.80
CA LEU A 200 -4.67 6.32 -32.87
C LEU A 200 -5.63 7.49 -32.73
N GLY A 201 -5.12 8.72 -32.57
CA GLY A 201 -5.91 9.94 -32.41
C GLY A 201 -6.63 10.03 -31.06
N CYS A 202 -6.09 9.38 -30.04
CA CYS A 202 -6.59 9.46 -28.68
C CYS A 202 -5.84 10.54 -27.89
N ASP A 203 -6.52 11.16 -26.93
CA ASP A 203 -5.90 12.10 -25.99
C ASP A 203 -5.08 11.32 -24.96
N ALA A 204 -3.76 11.31 -25.11
CA ALA A 204 -2.84 10.58 -24.25
C ALA A 204 -2.15 11.53 -23.28
N GLN A 205 -2.22 11.22 -21.99
CA GLN A 205 -1.50 11.94 -20.94
C GLN A 205 -0.51 11.01 -20.26
N ALA A 206 0.76 11.41 -20.23
CA ALA A 206 1.77 10.68 -19.47
C ALA A 206 1.74 11.11 -18.00
N ALA A 207 1.54 10.15 -17.09
CA ALA A 207 1.68 10.35 -15.66
C ALA A 207 3.04 9.80 -15.24
N ALA A 208 3.95 10.66 -14.81
CA ALA A 208 5.24 10.29 -14.25
C ALA A 208 5.22 10.52 -12.73
N GLY A 209 5.47 9.48 -11.96
CA GLY A 209 5.74 9.62 -10.54
C GLY A 209 7.24 9.92 -10.37
N PHE A 210 7.59 11.18 -10.24
CA PHE A 210 8.93 11.54 -9.74
C PHE A 210 8.85 11.70 -8.23
N PRO A 211 9.70 11.02 -7.46
CA PRO A 211 9.85 11.38 -6.05
C PRO A 211 10.41 12.82 -6.02
N ASP A 212 9.76 13.68 -5.26
CA ASP A 212 10.31 14.99 -4.94
C ASP A 212 11.67 14.76 -4.27
N THR A 213 12.72 15.32 -4.88
CA THR A 213 14.11 15.26 -4.39
C THR A 213 14.30 16.12 -3.15
#